data_73ea1f3f666f412c44032ec074463eed
#
_entry.id   73ea1f3f666f412c44032ec074463eed
#
_cell.length_a   1.000
_cell.length_b   1.000
_cell.length_c   1.000
_cell.angle_alpha   90.00
_cell.angle_beta   90.00
_cell.angle_gamma   90.00
#
_symmetry.space_group_name_H-M   'P 1'
#
loop_
_entity.id
_entity.type
_entity.pdbx_description
1 polymer ?
#
loop_
_entity_poly.entity_id
_entity_poly.type
_entity_poly.pdbx_seq_one_letter_code
_entity_poly.pdbx_strand_id
1 'polypeptide(L)'
;MSPIRLIARPMLAAGYILNGVDRLRKPEPAAASVGPLLNQARKQVDVPVDAVTLARATGVAQVAAGSMLAIGRFPRFSASILVGTYLLDTVGERLSADKTTSKEEKKARNEHTLLRTSMLGGALLAAVDTAGRPGLWWRTQHAAEDLWSSVEDSSKQALSALGVD
;
A
#
# COMPACT_ATOMS: atom_id res chain seq x y z
N MET A 1 -15.85 16.35 -6.13
CA MET A 1 -15.07 15.13 -6.44
C MET A 1 -14.95 15.01 -7.96
N SER A 2 -13.77 14.68 -8.51
CA SER A 2 -13.63 14.49 -9.97
C SER A 2 -14.38 13.19 -10.39
N PRO A 3 -15.23 13.23 -11.44
CA PRO A 3 -15.97 12.04 -11.92
C PRO A 3 -15.03 10.90 -12.34
N ILE A 4 -13.84 11.23 -12.82
CA ILE A 4 -12.81 10.25 -13.19
C ILE A 4 -12.42 9.40 -11.99
N ARG A 5 -12.26 10.00 -10.80
CA ARG A 5 -11.91 9.26 -9.57
C ARG A 5 -12.99 8.32 -9.11
N LEU A 6 -14.27 8.67 -9.35
CA LEU A 6 -15.41 7.85 -8.98
C LEU A 6 -15.44 6.52 -9.76
N ILE A 7 -14.92 6.53 -11.00
CA ILE A 7 -14.86 5.35 -11.86
C ILE A 7 -13.52 4.61 -11.68
N ALA A 8 -12.41 5.33 -11.63
CA ALA A 8 -11.08 4.74 -11.58
C ALA A 8 -10.82 3.92 -10.27
N ARG A 9 -11.34 4.38 -9.13
CA ARG A 9 -11.18 3.69 -7.85
C ARG A 9 -11.86 2.32 -7.80
N PRO A 10 -13.14 2.17 -8.17
CA PRO A 10 -13.77 0.85 -8.23
C PRO A 10 -13.11 -0.08 -9.24
N MET A 11 -12.69 0.43 -10.41
CA MET A 11 -12.01 -0.38 -11.42
C MET A 11 -10.69 -0.94 -10.88
N LEU A 12 -9.87 -0.10 -10.23
CA LEU A 12 -8.63 -0.56 -9.60
C LEU A 12 -8.92 -1.54 -8.46
N ALA A 13 -9.88 -1.22 -7.62
CA ALA A 13 -10.24 -2.03 -6.46
C ALA A 13 -10.76 -3.41 -6.85
N ALA A 14 -11.51 -3.54 -7.95
CA ALA A 14 -12.07 -4.81 -8.41
C ALA A 14 -10.99 -5.88 -8.62
N GLY A 15 -9.86 -5.53 -9.24
CA GLY A 15 -8.76 -6.46 -9.44
C GLY A 15 -8.16 -6.97 -8.13
N TYR A 16 -8.01 -6.10 -7.13
CA TYR A 16 -7.51 -6.50 -5.81
C TYR A 16 -8.53 -7.33 -5.02
N ILE A 17 -9.82 -6.98 -5.10
CA ILE A 17 -10.89 -7.74 -4.44
C ILE A 17 -10.95 -9.16 -5.02
N LEU A 18 -10.94 -9.31 -6.34
CA LEU A 18 -10.94 -10.62 -7.00
C LEU A 18 -9.72 -11.46 -6.59
N ASN A 19 -8.53 -10.88 -6.62
CA ASN A 19 -7.31 -11.55 -6.18
C ASN A 19 -7.39 -11.97 -4.70
N GLY A 20 -7.91 -11.09 -3.84
CA GLY A 20 -8.12 -11.40 -2.42
C GLY A 20 -9.14 -12.53 -2.20
N VAL A 21 -10.24 -12.55 -2.95
CA VAL A 21 -11.24 -13.64 -2.90
C VAL A 21 -10.64 -14.96 -3.38
N ASP A 22 -9.84 -14.95 -4.44
CA ASP A 22 -9.17 -16.16 -4.94
C ASP A 22 -8.21 -16.74 -3.90
N ARG A 23 -7.48 -15.90 -3.16
CA ARG A 23 -6.62 -16.32 -2.04
C ARG A 23 -7.39 -16.93 -0.87
N LEU A 24 -8.61 -16.46 -0.63
CA LEU A 24 -9.47 -17.03 0.41
C LEU A 24 -10.02 -18.40 0.00
N ARG A 25 -10.36 -18.56 -1.29
CA ARG A 25 -10.91 -19.79 -1.84
C ARG A 25 -9.84 -20.84 -2.11
N LYS A 26 -8.70 -20.41 -2.63
CA LYS A 26 -7.57 -21.26 -3.02
C LYS A 26 -6.27 -20.66 -2.49
N PRO A 27 -5.95 -20.87 -1.20
CA PRO A 27 -4.79 -20.23 -0.58
C PRO A 27 -3.44 -20.86 -1.00
N GLU A 28 -3.44 -22.08 -1.57
CA GLU A 28 -2.23 -22.85 -1.84
C GLU A 28 -1.23 -22.12 -2.77
N PRO A 29 -1.65 -21.51 -3.90
CA PRO A 29 -0.71 -20.78 -4.75
C PRO A 29 -0.09 -19.57 -4.06
N ALA A 30 -0.89 -18.84 -3.27
CA ALA A 30 -0.39 -17.71 -2.49
C ALA A 30 0.50 -18.17 -1.32
N ALA A 31 0.17 -19.29 -0.67
CA ALA A 31 1.00 -19.89 0.37
C ALA A 31 2.36 -20.34 -0.18
N ALA A 32 2.41 -20.89 -1.39
CA ALA A 32 3.65 -21.26 -2.05
C ALA A 32 4.55 -20.03 -2.30
N SER A 33 3.99 -18.89 -2.66
CA SER A 33 4.78 -17.66 -2.88
C SER A 33 5.28 -17.03 -1.59
N VAL A 34 4.49 -17.01 -0.50
CA VAL A 34 4.88 -16.39 0.77
C VAL A 34 5.68 -17.33 1.67
N GLY A 35 5.65 -18.64 1.43
CA GLY A 35 6.35 -19.66 2.23
C GLY A 35 7.85 -19.41 2.41
N PRO A 36 8.63 -19.16 1.33
CA PRO A 36 10.05 -18.85 1.42
C PRO A 36 10.35 -17.60 2.27
N LEU A 37 9.52 -16.55 2.15
CA LEU A 37 9.64 -15.36 2.99
C LEU A 37 9.42 -15.69 4.46
N LEU A 38 8.38 -16.46 4.76
CA LEU A 38 8.06 -16.89 6.11
C LEU A 38 9.19 -17.74 6.71
N ASN A 39 9.77 -18.65 5.92
CA ASN A 39 10.90 -19.46 6.34
C ASN A 39 12.16 -18.62 6.61
N GLN A 40 12.35 -17.55 5.84
CA GLN A 40 13.45 -16.60 6.07
C GLN A 40 13.21 -15.80 7.37
N ALA A 41 11.97 -15.31 7.59
CA ALA A 41 11.62 -14.58 8.79
C ALA A 41 11.74 -15.44 10.06
N ARG A 42 11.36 -16.72 10.00
CA ARG A 42 11.50 -17.69 11.11
C ARG A 42 12.92 -17.94 11.56
N LYS A 43 13.92 -17.67 10.71
CA LYS A 43 15.33 -17.77 11.10
C LYS A 43 15.77 -16.66 12.06
N GLN A 44 15.03 -15.56 12.10
CA GLN A 44 15.37 -14.38 12.91
C GLN A 44 14.38 -14.16 14.06
N VAL A 45 13.11 -14.52 13.85
CA VAL A 45 12.02 -14.32 14.82
C VAL A 45 11.14 -15.56 14.79
N ASP A 46 10.75 -16.04 15.97
CA ASP A 46 9.76 -17.13 16.07
C ASP A 46 8.37 -16.60 15.65
N VAL A 47 7.95 -16.98 14.43
CA VAL A 47 6.67 -16.57 13.85
C VAL A 47 5.73 -17.78 13.85
N PRO A 48 4.78 -17.87 14.79
CA PRO A 48 3.90 -19.04 14.96
C PRO A 48 2.72 -19.04 13.95
N VAL A 49 2.95 -18.56 12.70
CA VAL A 49 1.92 -18.48 11.65
C VAL A 49 2.37 -19.35 10.48
N ASP A 50 1.47 -20.20 9.97
CA ASP A 50 1.73 -21.00 8.78
C ASP A 50 1.48 -20.20 7.47
N ALA A 51 2.03 -20.69 6.35
CA ALA A 51 1.97 -19.99 5.07
C ALA A 51 0.53 -19.87 4.53
N VAL A 52 -0.34 -20.86 4.82
CA VAL A 52 -1.75 -20.84 4.41
C VAL A 52 -2.52 -19.77 5.17
N THR A 53 -2.31 -19.68 6.48
CA THR A 53 -2.93 -18.62 7.31
C THR A 53 -2.46 -17.25 6.88
N LEU A 54 -1.16 -17.07 6.58
CA LEU A 54 -0.63 -15.81 6.07
C LEU A 54 -1.24 -15.46 4.70
N ALA A 55 -1.38 -16.43 3.79
CA ALA A 55 -2.02 -16.23 2.49
C ALA A 55 -3.49 -15.80 2.65
N ARG A 56 -4.24 -16.41 3.55
CA ARG A 56 -5.62 -16.00 3.86
C ARG A 56 -5.69 -14.61 4.49
N ALA A 57 -4.80 -14.31 5.42
CA ALA A 57 -4.74 -12.99 6.05
C ALA A 57 -4.46 -11.87 5.03
N THR A 58 -3.53 -12.10 4.09
CA THR A 58 -3.30 -11.16 2.99
C THR A 58 -4.50 -11.06 2.04
N GLY A 59 -5.22 -12.17 1.82
CA GLY A 59 -6.48 -12.18 1.07
C GLY A 59 -7.57 -11.31 1.72
N VAL A 60 -7.79 -11.46 3.02
CA VAL A 60 -8.71 -10.60 3.80
C VAL A 60 -8.30 -9.14 3.70
N ALA A 61 -7.00 -8.86 3.88
CA ALA A 61 -6.47 -7.49 3.79
C ALA A 61 -6.72 -6.87 2.40
N GLN A 62 -6.54 -7.63 1.32
CA GLN A 62 -6.81 -7.17 -0.05
C GLN A 62 -8.29 -6.89 -0.30
N VAL A 63 -9.19 -7.78 0.16
CA VAL A 63 -10.65 -7.57 0.02
C VAL A 63 -11.08 -6.35 0.83
N ALA A 64 -10.66 -6.23 2.06
CA ALA A 64 -11.02 -5.10 2.93
C ALA A 64 -10.48 -3.78 2.37
N ALA A 65 -9.17 -3.72 2.06
CA ALA A 65 -8.55 -2.51 1.53
C ALA A 65 -9.11 -2.15 0.14
N GLY A 66 -9.34 -3.13 -0.73
CA GLY A 66 -9.97 -2.92 -2.03
C GLY A 66 -11.39 -2.34 -1.89
N SER A 67 -12.21 -2.90 -1.00
CA SER A 67 -13.56 -2.40 -0.74
C SER A 67 -13.55 -0.97 -0.19
N MET A 68 -12.66 -0.66 0.75
CA MET A 68 -12.49 0.71 1.28
C MET A 68 -12.03 1.69 0.21
N LEU A 69 -11.12 1.25 -0.69
CA LEU A 69 -10.67 2.06 -1.83
C LEU A 69 -11.80 2.33 -2.82
N ALA A 70 -12.61 1.32 -3.14
CA ALA A 70 -13.78 1.45 -4.03
C ALA A 70 -14.79 2.48 -3.51
N ILE A 71 -15.11 2.43 -2.22
CA ILE A 71 -16.02 3.38 -1.55
C ILE A 71 -15.37 4.77 -1.39
N GLY A 72 -14.03 4.85 -1.51
CA GLY A 72 -13.30 6.10 -1.33
C GLY A 72 -13.07 6.49 0.12
N ARG A 73 -13.24 5.55 1.08
CA ARG A 73 -12.90 5.76 2.49
C ARG A 73 -11.44 5.41 2.74
N PHE A 74 -10.70 6.35 3.33
CA PHE A 74 -9.27 6.21 3.62
C PHE A 74 -8.42 5.73 2.43
N PRO A 75 -8.53 6.37 1.24
CA PRO A 75 -7.94 5.83 0.01
C PRO A 75 -6.42 5.63 0.11
N ARG A 76 -5.71 6.48 0.84
CA ARG A 76 -4.27 6.36 1.06
C ARG A 76 -3.90 5.14 1.88
N PHE A 77 -4.61 4.94 3.00
CA PHE A 77 -4.38 3.80 3.88
C PHE A 77 -4.67 2.49 3.16
N SER A 78 -5.82 2.42 2.48
CA SER A 78 -6.21 1.26 1.67
C SER A 78 -5.17 0.96 0.58
N ALA A 79 -4.76 1.98 -0.17
CA ALA A 79 -3.74 1.82 -1.21
C ALA A 79 -2.38 1.37 -0.64
N SER A 80 -1.96 1.87 0.53
CA SER A 80 -0.72 1.43 1.18
C SER A 80 -0.76 -0.05 1.57
N ILE A 81 -1.90 -0.56 2.06
CA ILE A 81 -2.08 -1.99 2.35
C ILE A 81 -1.97 -2.80 1.04
N LEU A 82 -2.61 -2.35 -0.04
CA LEU A 82 -2.55 -3.04 -1.33
C LEU A 82 -1.13 -3.07 -1.90
N VAL A 83 -0.38 -1.98 -1.79
CA VAL A 83 1.04 -1.93 -2.16
C VAL A 83 1.87 -2.89 -1.30
N GLY A 84 1.64 -2.92 0.01
CA GLY A 84 2.33 -3.83 0.93
C GLY A 84 2.10 -5.30 0.59
N THR A 85 0.85 -5.71 0.32
CA THR A 85 0.54 -7.09 -0.08
C THR A 85 1.18 -7.45 -1.43
N TYR A 86 1.22 -6.51 -2.37
CA TYR A 86 1.89 -6.72 -3.66
C TYR A 86 3.40 -6.94 -3.49
N LEU A 87 4.06 -6.13 -2.65
CA LEU A 87 5.49 -6.28 -2.40
C LEU A 87 5.82 -7.62 -1.75
N LEU A 88 5.01 -8.06 -0.78
CA LEU A 88 5.14 -9.39 -0.18
C LEU A 88 5.09 -10.49 -1.24
N ASP A 89 4.13 -10.44 -2.15
CA ASP A 89 4.00 -11.41 -3.24
C ASP A 89 5.19 -11.39 -4.17
N THR A 90 5.60 -10.19 -4.61
CA THR A 90 6.69 -10.03 -5.57
C THR A 90 8.01 -10.55 -5.02
N VAL A 91 8.30 -10.27 -3.75
CA VAL A 91 9.51 -10.77 -3.09
C VAL A 91 9.42 -12.29 -2.90
N GLY A 92 8.26 -12.80 -2.47
CA GLY A 92 8.04 -14.23 -2.32
C GLY A 92 8.19 -15.00 -3.62
N GLU A 93 7.60 -14.52 -4.70
CA GLU A 93 7.74 -15.11 -6.04
C GLU A 93 9.20 -15.11 -6.53
N ARG A 94 9.96 -14.05 -6.26
CA ARG A 94 11.38 -14.01 -6.62
C ARG A 94 12.21 -15.01 -5.85
N LEU A 95 11.91 -15.24 -4.58
CA LEU A 95 12.59 -16.24 -3.74
C LEU A 95 12.20 -17.68 -4.14
N SER A 96 10.99 -17.87 -4.66
CA SER A 96 10.47 -19.17 -5.13
C SER A 96 10.83 -19.48 -6.58
N ALA A 97 11.34 -18.48 -7.35
CA ALA A 97 11.58 -18.62 -8.78
C ALA A 97 12.64 -19.68 -9.07
N ASP A 98 12.22 -20.83 -9.59
CA ASP A 98 13.09 -21.88 -10.07
C ASP A 98 13.74 -21.48 -11.41
N LYS A 99 15.03 -21.82 -11.57
CA LYS A 99 15.82 -21.44 -12.75
C LYS A 99 15.46 -22.25 -13.99
N THR A 100 14.74 -23.36 -13.82
CA THR A 100 14.42 -24.34 -14.86
C THR A 100 12.99 -24.23 -15.36
N THR A 101 12.60 -23.07 -15.90
CA THR A 101 11.23 -22.83 -16.36
C THR A 101 11.19 -22.86 -17.89
N SER A 102 10.16 -23.51 -18.49
CA SER A 102 9.93 -23.53 -19.92
C SER A 102 9.69 -22.13 -20.51
N LYS A 103 9.86 -21.98 -21.83
CA LYS A 103 9.62 -20.67 -22.50
C LYS A 103 8.17 -20.21 -22.36
N GLU A 104 7.22 -21.13 -22.37
CA GLU A 104 5.79 -20.84 -22.25
C GLU A 104 5.42 -20.38 -20.84
N GLU A 105 5.95 -21.07 -19.82
CA GLU A 105 5.77 -20.65 -18.42
C GLU A 105 6.41 -19.29 -18.14
N LYS A 106 7.56 -19.00 -18.75
CA LYS A 106 8.19 -17.66 -18.65
C LYS A 106 7.30 -16.58 -19.27
N LYS A 107 6.68 -16.86 -20.41
CA LYS A 107 5.77 -15.93 -21.09
C LYS A 107 4.54 -15.65 -20.20
N ALA A 108 3.86 -16.70 -19.74
CA ALA A 108 2.70 -16.56 -18.85
C ALA A 108 3.03 -15.79 -17.57
N ARG A 109 4.20 -16.07 -16.96
CA ARG A 109 4.68 -15.34 -15.79
C ARG A 109 4.95 -13.87 -16.09
N ASN A 110 5.52 -13.54 -17.25
CA ASN A 110 5.77 -12.16 -17.65
C ASN A 110 4.47 -11.39 -17.85
N GLU A 111 3.47 -11.98 -18.51
CA GLU A 111 2.14 -11.39 -18.70
C GLU A 111 1.46 -11.12 -17.35
N HIS A 112 1.51 -12.08 -16.43
CA HIS A 112 0.99 -11.93 -15.08
C HIS A 112 1.73 -10.86 -14.27
N THR A 113 3.07 -10.77 -14.42
CA THR A 113 3.88 -9.73 -13.77
C THR A 113 3.55 -8.35 -14.33
N LEU A 114 3.35 -8.21 -15.63
CA LEU A 114 2.97 -6.93 -16.26
C LEU A 114 1.62 -6.44 -15.72
N LEU A 115 0.60 -7.31 -15.67
CA LEU A 115 -0.71 -6.97 -15.11
C LEU A 115 -0.59 -6.54 -13.65
N ARG A 116 0.14 -7.28 -12.82
CA ARG A 116 0.36 -6.94 -11.42
C ARG A 116 1.12 -5.63 -11.25
N THR A 117 2.13 -5.37 -12.07
CA THR A 117 2.89 -4.11 -12.04
C THR A 117 2.01 -2.92 -12.42
N SER A 118 1.11 -3.08 -13.39
CA SER A 118 0.13 -2.05 -13.74
C SER A 118 -0.83 -1.75 -12.57
N MET A 119 -1.30 -2.79 -11.89
CA MET A 119 -2.12 -2.63 -10.68
C MET A 119 -1.36 -1.94 -9.56
N LEU A 120 -0.07 -2.28 -9.35
CA LEU A 120 0.79 -1.59 -8.39
C LEU A 120 0.91 -0.10 -8.73
N GLY A 121 1.16 0.25 -9.99
CA GLY A 121 1.20 1.65 -10.45
C GLY A 121 -0.08 2.40 -10.10
N GLY A 122 -1.23 1.79 -10.37
CA GLY A 122 -2.53 2.35 -9.98
C GLY A 122 -2.69 2.53 -8.45
N ALA A 123 -2.26 1.55 -7.66
CA ALA A 123 -2.30 1.63 -6.20
C ALA A 123 -1.35 2.71 -5.65
N LEU A 124 -0.16 2.86 -6.22
CA LEU A 124 0.77 3.92 -5.86
C LEU A 124 0.18 5.31 -6.15
N LEU A 125 -0.43 5.50 -7.34
CA LEU A 125 -1.14 6.73 -7.66
C LEU A 125 -2.28 7.01 -6.67
N ALA A 126 -3.04 5.98 -6.29
CA ALA A 126 -4.10 6.11 -5.29
C ALA A 126 -3.55 6.42 -3.89
N ALA A 127 -2.37 5.92 -3.53
CA ALA A 127 -1.71 6.20 -2.25
C ALA A 127 -1.28 7.65 -2.11
N VAL A 128 -0.82 8.27 -3.21
CA VAL A 128 -0.40 9.69 -3.22
C VAL A 128 -1.55 10.65 -3.56
N ASP A 129 -2.72 10.13 -3.99
CA ASP A 129 -3.89 10.95 -4.33
C ASP A 129 -4.41 11.69 -3.09
N THR A 130 -4.22 13.00 -3.08
CA THR A 130 -4.68 13.88 -1.99
C THR A 130 -6.17 14.18 -2.04
N ALA A 131 -6.88 13.71 -3.07
CA ALA A 131 -8.30 14.00 -3.32
C ALA A 131 -8.61 15.52 -3.34
N GLY A 132 -7.64 16.35 -3.76
CA GLY A 132 -7.73 17.82 -3.78
C GLY A 132 -7.47 18.48 -2.42
N ARG A 133 -7.08 17.72 -1.39
CA ARG A 133 -6.60 18.27 -0.12
C ARG A 133 -5.10 18.55 -0.20
N PRO A 134 -4.59 19.57 0.50
CA PRO A 134 -3.16 19.84 0.53
C PRO A 134 -2.36 18.60 0.96
N GLY A 135 -1.29 18.28 0.23
CA GLY A 135 -0.42 17.16 0.53
C GLY A 135 0.23 17.27 1.91
N LEU A 136 0.74 16.16 2.46
CA LEU A 136 1.44 16.17 3.76
C LEU A 136 2.61 17.16 3.74
N TRP A 137 3.37 17.21 2.64
CA TRP A 137 4.48 18.14 2.47
C TRP A 137 4.03 19.61 2.57
N TRP A 138 2.96 19.99 1.90
CA TRP A 138 2.38 21.34 1.98
C TRP A 138 1.93 21.65 3.41
N ARG A 139 1.29 20.68 4.09
CA ARG A 139 0.82 20.85 5.48
C ARG A 139 1.98 21.00 6.46
N THR A 140 3.07 20.26 6.28
CA THR A 140 4.26 20.37 7.14
C THR A 140 4.97 21.69 6.94
N GLN A 141 5.09 22.20 5.71
CA GLN A 141 5.66 23.51 5.43
C GLN A 141 4.84 24.62 6.10
N HIS A 142 3.52 24.63 5.91
CA HIS A 142 2.66 25.68 6.50
C HIS A 142 2.56 25.57 8.03
N ALA A 143 2.57 24.35 8.57
CA ALA A 143 2.63 24.18 10.03
C ALA A 143 3.96 24.70 10.60
N ALA A 144 5.07 24.57 9.89
CA ALA A 144 6.35 25.15 10.30
C ALA A 144 6.35 26.68 10.22
N GLU A 145 5.74 27.24 9.16
CA GLU A 145 5.55 28.71 9.02
C GLU A 145 4.65 29.28 10.11
N ASP A 146 3.52 28.61 10.41
CA ASP A 146 2.59 29.01 11.47
C ASP A 146 3.25 28.96 12.86
N LEU A 147 4.08 27.93 13.12
CA LEU A 147 4.84 27.84 14.36
C LEU A 147 5.87 29.00 14.48
N TRP A 148 6.57 29.27 13.37
CA TRP A 148 7.58 30.33 13.33
C TRP A 148 6.95 31.71 13.57
N SER A 149 5.84 32.04 12.91
CA SER A 149 5.10 33.27 13.11
C SER A 149 4.57 33.41 14.56
N SER A 150 4.06 32.30 15.13
CA SER A 150 3.59 32.29 16.52
C SER A 150 4.71 32.57 17.52
N VAL A 151 5.92 32.05 17.28
CA VAL A 151 7.11 32.33 18.10
C VAL A 151 7.54 33.80 17.97
N GLU A 152 7.53 34.33 16.75
CA GLU A 152 7.89 35.73 16.47
C GLU A 152 6.91 36.69 17.15
N ASP A 153 5.61 36.45 17.04
CA ASP A 153 4.58 37.26 17.68
C ASP A 153 4.66 37.21 19.22
N SER A 154 4.91 36.00 19.76
CA SER A 154 5.12 35.85 21.21
C SER A 154 6.36 36.57 21.68
N SER A 155 7.45 36.58 20.91
CA SER A 155 8.67 37.30 21.24
C SER A 155 8.49 38.81 21.19
N LYS A 156 7.75 39.33 20.20
CA LYS A 156 7.41 40.76 20.12
C LYS A 156 6.53 41.22 21.28
N GLN A 157 5.54 40.41 21.66
CA GLN A 157 4.69 40.68 22.82
C GLN A 157 5.50 40.71 24.13
N ALA A 158 6.43 39.78 24.30
CA ALA A 158 7.30 39.73 25.47
C ALA A 158 8.22 40.98 25.54
N LEU A 159 8.80 41.42 24.43
CA LEU A 159 9.63 42.61 24.33
C LEU A 159 8.84 43.89 24.62
N SER A 160 7.63 44.02 24.08
CA SER A 160 6.75 45.16 24.34
C SER A 160 6.29 45.21 25.82
N ALA A 161 6.06 44.05 26.44
CA ALA A 161 5.72 43.97 27.87
C ALA A 161 6.89 44.37 28.80
N LEU A 162 8.14 44.26 28.32
CA LEU A 162 9.35 44.67 29.02
C LEU A 162 9.74 46.14 28.76
N GLY A 163 8.96 46.85 27.90
CA GLY A 163 9.22 48.27 27.61
C GLY A 163 10.50 48.52 26.83
N VAL A 164 10.96 47.56 26.09
CA VAL A 164 12.11 47.66 25.18
C VAL A 164 11.57 47.86 23.78
N ASP A 165 11.51 49.16 23.35
CA ASP A 165 11.23 49.53 21.95
C ASP A 165 12.52 49.52 21.14
#